data_cb39e7dc6cc197abdeef4d73ddc79e2f
#
_entry.id   cb39e7dc6cc197abdeef4d73ddc79e2f
#
_cell.length_a   1.000
_cell.length_b   1.000
_cell.length_c   1.000
_cell.angle_alpha   90.00
_cell.angle_beta   90.00
_cell.angle_gamma   90.00
#
_symmetry.space_group_name_H-M   'P 1'
#
loop_
_entity.id
_entity.type
_entity.pdbx_description
1 polymer ?
#
loop_
_entity_poly.entity_id
_entity_poly.type
_entity_poly.pdbx_seq_one_letter_code
_entity_poly.pdbx_strand_id
1 'polypeptide(L)'
;TAEAVATQLPDAQEQALDEYPMPDPALTQDDLEKCGYLDGDLLPLSKERAYELMERDLTVYIVQEGENPEMAFDTADLDAHDGIFAVSREEWEQSPDFHEKVLERQDRQLEREQAFLSHEGNCFAIYQVSKDDPQNVRFMNLDWLQSHNLSVERSNYDLIYTAPLDGSGSTMEQLERLYEQFNLQKPVDFHSPSMSVSDIVAIKQNGQVSCHYCD
;
A
#
# COMPACT_ATOMS: atom_id res chain seq x y z
N THR A 1 -15.57 33.84 10.46
CA THR A 1 -15.98 32.51 10.94
C THR A 1 -15.43 31.51 9.95
N ALA A 2 -14.28 30.87 10.26
CA ALA A 2 -13.81 29.70 9.54
C ALA A 2 -14.77 28.56 9.89
N GLU A 3 -15.58 28.14 8.95
CA GLU A 3 -16.28 26.87 9.04
C GLU A 3 -15.21 25.78 9.16
N ALA A 4 -15.20 25.09 10.29
CA ALA A 4 -14.41 23.89 10.44
C ALA A 4 -14.98 22.87 9.43
N VAL A 5 -14.26 22.63 8.36
CA VAL A 5 -14.53 21.51 7.46
C VAL A 5 -14.33 20.28 8.33
N ALA A 6 -15.40 19.57 8.67
CA ALA A 6 -15.31 18.30 9.34
C ALA A 6 -14.45 17.39 8.47
N THR A 7 -13.27 17.02 8.94
CA THR A 7 -12.33 16.23 8.17
C THR A 7 -12.92 14.83 8.05
N GLN A 8 -13.35 14.50 6.86
CA GLN A 8 -13.96 13.21 6.54
C GLN A 8 -12.85 12.15 6.49
N LEU A 9 -13.09 10.98 7.07
CA LEU A 9 -12.17 9.85 6.91
C LEU A 9 -12.14 9.41 5.44
N PRO A 10 -10.99 8.93 4.94
CA PRO A 10 -10.86 8.47 3.57
C PRO A 10 -11.83 7.33 3.26
N ASP A 11 -12.37 7.33 2.07
CA ASP A 11 -13.25 6.26 1.59
C ASP A 11 -12.46 5.01 1.12
N ALA A 12 -13.19 3.97 0.71
CA ALA A 12 -12.59 2.72 0.27
C ALA A 12 -11.65 2.87 -0.94
N GLN A 13 -11.98 3.78 -1.86
CA GLN A 13 -11.16 4.01 -3.06
C GLN A 13 -9.85 4.73 -2.70
N GLU A 14 -9.91 5.71 -1.81
CA GLU A 14 -8.73 6.41 -1.32
C GLU A 14 -7.80 5.48 -0.54
N GLN A 15 -8.36 4.51 0.20
CA GLN A 15 -7.57 3.51 0.93
C GLN A 15 -6.85 2.52 0.00
N ALA A 16 -7.43 2.19 -1.14
CA ALA A 16 -6.83 1.29 -2.14
C ALA A 16 -5.62 1.91 -2.87
N LEU A 17 -5.44 3.23 -2.82
CA LEU A 17 -4.33 3.94 -3.49
C LEU A 17 -2.96 3.79 -2.80
N ASP A 18 -2.88 3.08 -1.68
CA ASP A 18 -1.61 2.90 -0.93
C ASP A 18 -0.84 1.64 -1.31
N GLU A 19 -1.24 0.96 -2.36
CA GLU A 19 -0.48 -0.15 -2.90
C GLU A 19 0.83 0.34 -3.55
N TYR A 20 1.73 -0.63 -3.83
CA TYR A 20 2.97 -0.35 -4.54
C TYR A 20 2.69 0.51 -5.79
N PRO A 21 3.46 1.60 -6.03
CA PRO A 21 3.24 2.48 -7.17
C PRO A 21 3.52 1.77 -8.49
N MET A 22 2.54 1.04 -8.99
CA MET A 22 2.67 0.34 -10.27
C MET A 22 2.90 1.31 -11.42
N PRO A 23 3.72 0.95 -12.41
CA PRO A 23 3.90 1.78 -13.61
C PRO A 23 2.60 1.91 -14.41
N ASP A 24 1.77 0.86 -14.38
CA ASP A 24 0.42 0.84 -14.95
C ASP A 24 -0.56 0.33 -13.88
N PRO A 25 -1.40 1.19 -13.29
CA PRO A 25 -2.34 0.79 -12.24
C PRO A 25 -3.52 -0.05 -12.75
N ALA A 26 -3.70 -0.16 -14.07
CA ALA A 26 -4.75 -0.98 -14.66
C ALA A 26 -4.39 -2.48 -14.71
N LEU A 27 -3.14 -2.82 -14.49
CA LEU A 27 -2.60 -4.18 -14.58
C LEU A 27 -1.98 -4.62 -13.25
N THR A 28 -1.97 -5.92 -13.04
CA THR A 28 -1.41 -6.57 -11.84
C THR A 28 -0.33 -7.57 -12.23
N GLN A 29 0.43 -8.05 -11.26
CA GLN A 29 1.41 -9.12 -11.49
C GLN A 29 0.76 -10.40 -12.05
N ASP A 30 -0.50 -10.68 -11.68
CA ASP A 30 -1.27 -11.81 -12.20
C ASP A 30 -1.40 -11.79 -13.73
N ASP A 31 -1.35 -10.60 -14.36
CA ASP A 31 -1.43 -10.48 -15.82
C ASP A 31 -0.16 -10.98 -16.50
N LEU A 32 1.02 -10.79 -15.88
CA LEU A 32 2.27 -11.40 -16.32
C LEU A 32 2.31 -12.92 -16.03
N GLU A 33 1.78 -13.33 -14.89
CA GLU A 33 1.70 -14.76 -14.53
C GLU A 33 0.84 -15.55 -15.52
N LYS A 34 -0.24 -14.98 -16.03
CA LYS A 34 -1.07 -15.57 -17.09
C LYS A 34 -0.30 -15.80 -18.41
N CYS A 35 0.73 -14.97 -18.66
CA CYS A 35 1.65 -15.16 -19.77
C CYS A 35 2.80 -16.13 -19.48
N GLY A 36 2.81 -16.73 -18.26
CA GLY A 36 3.85 -17.68 -17.84
C GLY A 36 5.08 -17.03 -17.20
N TYR A 37 5.06 -15.71 -16.96
CA TYR A 37 6.14 -14.99 -16.30
C TYR A 37 5.90 -14.93 -14.79
N LEU A 38 6.74 -15.63 -14.01
CA LEU A 38 6.57 -15.80 -12.55
C LEU A 38 7.55 -14.97 -11.71
N ASP A 39 8.59 -14.42 -12.34
CA ASP A 39 9.59 -13.63 -11.64
C ASP A 39 9.05 -12.21 -11.38
N GLY A 40 9.23 -11.71 -10.16
CA GLY A 40 8.77 -10.38 -9.76
C GLY A 40 9.62 -9.22 -10.28
N ASP A 41 10.59 -9.48 -11.18
CA ASP A 41 11.55 -8.50 -11.67
C ASP A 41 10.97 -7.57 -12.74
N LEU A 42 9.88 -7.98 -13.38
CA LEU A 42 9.15 -7.18 -14.35
C LEU A 42 7.79 -6.74 -13.79
N LEU A 43 7.35 -5.57 -14.24
CA LEU A 43 6.06 -4.99 -13.91
C LEU A 43 5.25 -4.81 -15.20
N PRO A 44 3.95 -5.19 -15.21
CA PRO A 44 3.14 -5.20 -16.40
C PRO A 44 2.81 -3.79 -16.90
N LEU A 45 2.71 -3.65 -18.23
CA LEU A 45 2.31 -2.44 -18.92
C LEU A 45 1.27 -2.75 -19.99
N SER A 46 0.27 -1.89 -20.12
CA SER A 46 -0.56 -1.79 -21.32
C SER A 46 0.27 -1.23 -22.49
N LYS A 47 -0.24 -1.40 -23.68
CA LYS A 47 0.42 -0.88 -24.90
C LYS A 47 0.58 0.65 -24.83
N GLU A 48 -0.46 1.35 -24.39
CA GLU A 48 -0.44 2.81 -24.22
C GLU A 48 0.65 3.24 -23.24
N ARG A 49 0.74 2.55 -22.11
CA ARG A 49 1.74 2.88 -21.09
C ARG A 49 3.15 2.51 -21.54
N ALA A 50 3.30 1.45 -22.33
CA ALA A 50 4.58 1.06 -22.94
C ALA A 50 5.15 2.17 -23.82
N TYR A 51 4.32 2.80 -24.66
CA TYR A 51 4.74 3.96 -25.45
C TYR A 51 5.20 5.13 -24.59
N GLU A 52 4.40 5.49 -23.57
CA GLU A 52 4.74 6.60 -22.69
C GLU A 52 6.07 6.39 -21.96
N LEU A 53 6.33 5.17 -21.48
CA LEU A 53 7.58 4.88 -20.76
C LEU A 53 8.78 4.81 -21.72
N MET A 54 8.60 4.31 -22.93
CA MET A 54 9.65 4.33 -23.95
C MET A 54 10.00 5.77 -24.37
N GLU A 55 9.05 6.68 -24.49
CA GLU A 55 9.29 8.10 -24.73
C GLU A 55 10.03 8.79 -23.58
N ARG A 56 10.02 8.20 -22.39
CA ARG A 56 10.75 8.64 -21.19
C ARG A 56 12.08 7.91 -20.97
N ASP A 57 12.58 7.25 -22.00
CA ASP A 57 13.84 6.51 -22.02
C ASP A 57 13.89 5.29 -21.08
N LEU A 58 12.72 4.72 -20.68
CA LEU A 58 12.69 3.45 -19.96
C LEU A 58 12.68 2.28 -20.96
N THR A 59 13.37 1.19 -20.57
CA THR A 59 13.40 -0.03 -21.34
C THR A 59 12.09 -0.80 -21.22
N VAL A 60 11.42 -0.99 -22.35
CA VAL A 60 10.18 -1.76 -22.43
C VAL A 60 10.47 -3.17 -22.94
N TYR A 61 9.83 -4.16 -22.33
CA TYR A 61 9.91 -5.55 -22.72
C TYR A 61 8.57 -6.02 -23.31
N ILE A 62 8.65 -6.81 -24.35
CA ILE A 62 7.54 -7.54 -24.97
C ILE A 62 7.41 -8.87 -24.23
N VAL A 63 6.22 -9.20 -23.74
CA VAL A 63 5.95 -10.44 -23.01
C VAL A 63 5.01 -11.31 -23.84
N GLN A 64 5.45 -12.51 -24.20
CA GLN A 64 4.69 -13.50 -24.97
C GLN A 64 4.59 -14.81 -24.19
N GLU A 65 3.45 -15.48 -24.30
CA GLU A 65 3.22 -16.74 -23.60
C GLU A 65 4.23 -17.82 -24.03
N GLY A 66 4.95 -18.36 -23.04
CA GLY A 66 5.93 -19.42 -23.25
C GLY A 66 7.28 -19.01 -23.81
N GLU A 67 7.52 -17.70 -23.96
CA GLU A 67 8.78 -17.14 -24.43
C GLU A 67 9.43 -16.26 -23.34
N ASN A 68 10.75 -16.06 -23.45
CA ASN A 68 11.43 -15.08 -22.59
C ASN A 68 11.05 -13.67 -23.01
N PRO A 69 10.89 -12.74 -22.08
CA PRO A 69 10.64 -11.33 -22.40
C PRO A 69 11.75 -10.78 -23.30
N GLU A 70 11.37 -10.13 -24.37
CA GLU A 70 12.30 -9.49 -25.32
C GLU A 70 12.25 -7.98 -25.22
N MET A 71 13.42 -7.32 -25.27
CA MET A 71 13.51 -5.88 -25.25
C MET A 71 12.96 -5.30 -26.56
N ALA A 72 12.04 -4.35 -26.47
CA ALA A 72 11.64 -3.52 -27.59
C ALA A 72 12.69 -2.46 -27.89
N PHE A 73 13.12 -2.35 -29.15
CA PHE A 73 14.13 -1.38 -29.58
C PHE A 73 13.52 -0.05 -30.01
N ASP A 74 12.34 -0.10 -30.59
CA ASP A 74 11.63 1.09 -31.02
C ASP A 74 10.10 0.90 -31.01
N THR A 75 9.37 1.93 -31.40
CA THR A 75 7.90 1.90 -31.42
C THR A 75 7.33 0.94 -32.45
N ALA A 76 8.09 0.53 -33.48
CA ALA A 76 7.63 -0.46 -34.45
C ALA A 76 7.51 -1.85 -33.82
N ASP A 77 8.37 -2.16 -32.85
CA ASP A 77 8.27 -3.39 -32.08
C ASP A 77 6.99 -3.39 -31.22
N LEU A 78 6.64 -2.25 -30.62
CA LEU A 78 5.39 -2.10 -29.88
C LEU A 78 4.18 -2.21 -30.81
N ASP A 79 4.24 -1.64 -32.01
CA ASP A 79 3.17 -1.72 -33.00
C ASP A 79 2.90 -3.16 -33.44
N ALA A 80 3.94 -3.95 -33.58
CA ALA A 80 3.87 -5.34 -34.03
C ALA A 80 3.30 -6.31 -32.99
N HIS A 81 3.16 -5.89 -31.75
CA HIS A 81 2.72 -6.74 -30.64
C HIS A 81 1.39 -6.24 -30.05
N ASP A 82 0.42 -7.16 -29.91
CA ASP A 82 -0.91 -6.88 -29.34
C ASP A 82 -1.09 -7.47 -27.92
N GLY A 83 -0.01 -7.97 -27.31
CA GLY A 83 -0.01 -8.58 -25.98
C GLY A 83 0.28 -7.59 -24.87
N ILE A 84 0.82 -8.13 -23.80
CA ILE A 84 1.25 -7.38 -22.63
C ILE A 84 2.71 -6.95 -22.79
N PHE A 85 3.03 -5.81 -22.21
CA PHE A 85 4.39 -5.29 -22.13
C PHE A 85 4.84 -5.26 -20.68
N ALA A 86 6.12 -4.99 -20.46
CA ALA A 86 6.65 -4.85 -19.11
C ALA A 86 7.82 -3.86 -19.04
N VAL A 87 8.10 -3.38 -17.84
CA VAL A 87 9.31 -2.63 -17.49
C VAL A 87 10.00 -3.33 -16.33
N SER A 88 11.32 -3.26 -16.24
CA SER A 88 12.01 -3.81 -15.08
C SER A 88 11.65 -3.04 -13.81
N ARG A 89 11.46 -3.77 -12.70
CA ARG A 89 11.17 -3.15 -11.39
C ARG A 89 12.29 -2.20 -10.99
N GLU A 90 13.55 -2.60 -11.17
CA GLU A 90 14.72 -1.79 -10.82
C GLU A 90 14.72 -0.46 -11.56
N GLU A 91 14.49 -0.48 -12.88
CA GLU A 91 14.49 0.73 -13.70
C GLU A 91 13.29 1.62 -13.39
N TRP A 92 12.11 1.01 -13.14
CA TRP A 92 10.93 1.74 -12.70
C TRP A 92 11.15 2.46 -11.37
N GLU A 93 11.71 1.79 -10.36
CA GLU A 93 12.01 2.35 -9.05
C GLU A 93 13.07 3.47 -9.09
N GLN A 94 13.89 3.52 -10.11
CA GLN A 94 14.85 4.61 -10.35
C GLN A 94 14.25 5.76 -11.17
N SER A 95 13.08 5.60 -11.73
CA SER A 95 12.45 6.61 -12.59
C SER A 95 11.93 7.81 -11.80
N PRO A 96 11.90 9.01 -12.41
CA PRO A 96 11.26 10.18 -11.81
C PRO A 96 9.78 9.97 -11.50
N ASP A 97 9.07 9.22 -12.33
CA ASP A 97 7.64 8.93 -12.15
C ASP A 97 7.38 8.11 -10.89
N PHE A 98 8.22 7.12 -10.61
CA PHE A 98 8.12 6.35 -9.38
C PHE A 98 8.33 7.23 -8.15
N HIS A 99 9.36 8.08 -8.17
CA HIS A 99 9.64 8.99 -7.06
C HIS A 99 8.50 9.98 -6.81
N GLU A 100 7.88 10.50 -7.87
CA GLU A 100 6.71 11.36 -7.76
C GLU A 100 5.53 10.61 -7.09
N LYS A 101 5.24 9.38 -7.54
CA LYS A 101 4.20 8.55 -6.94
C LYS A 101 4.47 8.17 -5.47
N VAL A 102 5.74 7.96 -5.11
CA VAL A 102 6.13 7.71 -3.71
C VAL A 102 5.86 8.94 -2.85
N LEU A 103 6.19 10.14 -3.34
CA LEU A 103 5.92 11.38 -2.63
C LEU A 103 4.40 11.62 -2.47
N GLU A 104 3.62 11.42 -3.53
CA GLU A 104 2.17 11.50 -3.46
C GLU A 104 1.58 10.51 -2.44
N ARG A 105 2.15 9.30 -2.36
CA ARG A 105 1.75 8.32 -1.36
C ARG A 105 2.05 8.80 0.06
N GLN A 106 3.24 9.36 0.28
CA GLN A 106 3.62 9.92 1.58
C GLN A 106 2.70 11.08 2.00
N ASP A 107 2.38 11.98 1.07
CA ASP A 107 1.45 13.07 1.32
C ASP A 107 0.05 12.56 1.68
N ARG A 108 -0.47 11.57 0.95
CA ARG A 108 -1.75 10.92 1.28
C ARG A 108 -1.74 10.26 2.65
N GLN A 109 -0.63 9.60 3.03
CA GLN A 109 -0.49 9.01 4.37
C GLN A 109 -0.58 10.08 5.47
N LEU A 110 0.08 11.22 5.28
CA LEU A 110 0.02 12.35 6.21
C LEU A 110 -1.39 12.96 6.29
N GLU A 111 -2.05 13.14 5.16
CA GLU A 111 -3.44 13.64 5.10
C GLU A 111 -4.41 12.71 5.82
N ARG A 112 -4.29 11.40 5.63
CA ARG A 112 -5.09 10.40 6.34
C ARG A 112 -4.86 10.41 7.84
N GLU A 113 -3.61 10.49 8.26
CA GLU A 113 -3.29 10.56 9.68
C GLU A 113 -3.85 11.83 10.31
N GLN A 114 -3.77 12.97 9.62
CA GLN A 114 -4.40 14.21 10.05
C GLN A 114 -5.93 14.09 10.10
N ALA A 115 -6.55 13.46 9.11
CA ALA A 115 -7.98 13.19 9.08
C ALA A 115 -8.40 12.32 10.28
N PHE A 116 -7.68 11.26 10.58
CA PHE A 116 -7.90 10.43 11.77
C PHE A 116 -7.76 11.23 13.06
N LEU A 117 -6.69 12.01 13.19
CA LEU A 117 -6.40 12.79 14.39
C LEU A 117 -7.40 13.93 14.61
N SER A 118 -7.91 14.55 13.55
CA SER A 118 -8.86 15.67 13.62
C SER A 118 -10.33 15.24 13.62
N HIS A 119 -10.63 13.98 13.30
CA HIS A 119 -12.00 13.47 13.29
C HIS A 119 -12.70 13.70 14.64
N GLU A 120 -13.91 14.27 14.63
CA GLU A 120 -14.62 14.60 15.87
C GLU A 120 -15.24 13.38 16.58
N GLY A 121 -15.59 12.35 15.80
CA GLY A 121 -16.18 11.12 16.32
C GLY A 121 -15.15 10.13 16.86
N ASN A 122 -15.64 9.05 17.43
CA ASN A 122 -14.80 7.90 17.75
C ASN A 122 -14.41 7.18 16.45
N CYS A 123 -13.14 6.88 16.28
CA CYS A 123 -12.61 6.22 15.10
C CYS A 123 -11.38 5.38 15.45
N PHE A 124 -10.93 4.57 14.50
CA PHE A 124 -9.71 3.81 14.63
C PHE A 124 -8.86 3.89 13.36
N ALA A 125 -7.60 3.59 13.51
CA ALA A 125 -6.65 3.46 12.43
C ALA A 125 -5.83 2.19 12.61
N ILE A 126 -5.54 1.51 11.50
CA ILE A 126 -4.67 0.32 11.48
C ILE A 126 -3.39 0.70 10.76
N TYR A 127 -2.26 0.41 11.39
CA TYR A 127 -0.93 0.58 10.85
C TYR A 127 -0.25 -0.78 10.71
N GLN A 128 0.35 -1.02 9.56
CA GLN A 128 1.19 -2.21 9.32
C GLN A 128 2.61 -1.77 9.01
N VAL A 129 3.56 -2.64 9.33
CA VAL A 129 4.97 -2.38 9.01
C VAL A 129 5.11 -2.22 7.50
N SER A 130 5.73 -1.12 7.08
CA SER A 130 5.99 -0.82 5.67
C SER A 130 6.76 -1.95 5.00
N LYS A 131 6.49 -2.17 3.71
CA LYS A 131 7.21 -3.20 2.94
C LYS A 131 8.71 -2.91 2.86
N ASP A 132 9.07 -1.63 2.91
CA ASP A 132 10.44 -1.12 2.78
C ASP A 132 11.10 -0.84 4.14
N ASP A 133 10.58 -1.43 5.23
CA ASP A 133 11.13 -1.25 6.56
C ASP A 133 12.58 -1.77 6.65
N PRO A 134 13.58 -0.88 6.84
CA PRO A 134 14.99 -1.29 6.89
C PRO A 134 15.35 -2.09 8.14
N GLN A 135 14.53 -2.04 9.18
CA GLN A 135 14.75 -2.75 10.43
C GLN A 135 14.15 -4.16 10.43
N ASN A 136 13.32 -4.47 9.42
CA ASN A 136 12.69 -5.76 9.23
C ASN A 136 11.94 -6.27 10.49
N VAL A 137 11.17 -5.36 11.12
CA VAL A 137 10.43 -5.63 12.36
C VAL A 137 9.08 -6.30 12.15
N ARG A 138 8.73 -6.61 10.91
CA ARG A 138 7.47 -7.28 10.58
C ARG A 138 7.38 -8.64 11.25
N PHE A 139 6.25 -8.91 11.89
CA PHE A 139 5.96 -10.13 12.67
C PHE A 139 6.81 -10.30 13.94
N MET A 140 7.52 -9.27 14.37
CA MET A 140 8.27 -9.31 15.62
C MET A 140 7.41 -8.83 16.78
N ASN A 141 7.53 -9.49 17.95
CA ASN A 141 6.84 -9.08 19.15
C ASN A 141 7.66 -8.03 19.95
N LEU A 142 7.07 -7.43 20.96
CA LEU A 142 7.73 -6.38 21.75
C LEU A 142 8.99 -6.90 22.48
N ASP A 143 8.98 -8.13 22.98
CA ASP A 143 10.15 -8.73 23.62
C ASP A 143 11.34 -8.87 22.65
N TRP A 144 11.04 -9.23 21.41
CA TRP A 144 12.07 -9.29 20.36
C TRP A 144 12.65 -7.91 20.07
N LEU A 145 11.80 -6.88 19.91
CA LEU A 145 12.26 -5.51 19.70
C LEU A 145 13.18 -5.05 20.83
N GLN A 146 12.76 -5.25 22.06
CA GLN A 146 13.54 -4.87 23.25
C GLN A 146 14.89 -5.60 23.30
N SER A 147 14.93 -6.91 22.99
CA SER A 147 16.16 -7.70 22.98
C SER A 147 17.17 -7.24 21.93
N HIS A 148 16.69 -6.59 20.85
CA HIS A 148 17.51 -6.03 19.77
C HIS A 148 17.76 -4.52 19.90
N ASN A 149 17.39 -3.92 21.06
CA ASN A 149 17.45 -2.48 21.31
C ASN A 149 16.71 -1.65 20.25
N LEU A 150 15.59 -2.19 19.76
CA LEU A 150 14.68 -1.52 18.83
C LEU A 150 13.45 -1.03 19.58
N SER A 151 12.83 0.02 19.07
CA SER A 151 11.56 0.57 19.54
C SER A 151 10.54 0.62 18.40
N VAL A 152 9.29 0.78 18.79
CA VAL A 152 8.22 1.01 17.80
C VAL A 152 8.36 2.44 17.29
N GLU A 153 8.79 2.58 16.03
CA GLU A 153 8.97 3.87 15.37
C GLU A 153 7.87 4.11 14.35
N ARG A 154 7.19 5.28 14.43
CA ARG A 154 6.11 5.63 13.49
C ARG A 154 6.54 5.53 12.02
N SER A 155 7.78 5.87 11.71
CA SER A 155 8.35 5.83 10.37
C SER A 155 8.41 4.44 9.75
N ASN A 156 8.33 3.38 10.55
CA ASN A 156 8.36 2.00 10.07
C ASN A 156 6.97 1.48 9.63
N TYR A 157 5.93 2.33 9.74
CA TYR A 157 4.55 1.91 9.54
C TYR A 157 3.84 2.73 8.48
N ASP A 158 3.05 2.04 7.66
CA ASP A 158 2.05 2.64 6.78
C ASP A 158 0.69 2.62 7.47
N LEU A 159 -0.04 3.74 7.40
CA LEU A 159 -1.45 3.77 7.79
C LEU A 159 -2.27 3.14 6.67
N ILE A 160 -2.81 1.94 6.91
CA ILE A 160 -3.46 1.14 5.88
C ILE A 160 -4.98 1.22 5.89
N TYR A 161 -5.58 1.61 7.01
CA TYR A 161 -7.03 1.68 7.13
C TYR A 161 -7.47 2.64 8.24
N THR A 162 -8.54 3.38 8.00
CA THR A 162 -9.23 4.19 9.00
C THR A 162 -10.73 4.06 8.82
N ALA A 163 -11.46 3.98 9.93
CA ALA A 163 -12.92 3.98 9.88
C ALA A 163 -13.51 4.49 11.20
N PRO A 164 -14.80 4.87 11.21
CA PRO A 164 -15.52 5.13 12.44
C PRO A 164 -15.48 3.91 13.35
N LEU A 165 -15.36 4.15 14.65
CA LEU A 165 -15.41 3.09 15.65
C LEU A 165 -16.86 2.88 16.11
N ASP A 166 -17.45 1.77 15.69
CA ASP A 166 -18.80 1.42 16.06
C ASP A 166 -18.86 0.68 17.39
N GLY A 167 -19.86 1.02 18.17
CA GLY A 167 -20.21 0.30 19.38
C GLY A 167 -19.63 0.89 20.67
N SER A 168 -20.20 0.41 21.76
CA SER A 168 -19.77 0.68 23.12
C SER A 168 -18.92 -0.49 23.65
N GLY A 169 -18.14 -0.23 24.66
CA GLY A 169 -17.30 -1.23 25.32
C GLY A 169 -15.97 -0.64 25.76
N SER A 170 -15.23 -1.43 26.50
CA SER A 170 -13.86 -1.08 26.85
C SER A 170 -12.94 -1.10 25.63
N THR A 171 -11.82 -0.43 25.72
CA THR A 171 -10.80 -0.45 24.65
C THR A 171 -10.38 -1.87 24.28
N MET A 172 -10.25 -2.76 25.27
CA MET A 172 -9.86 -4.15 25.04
C MET A 172 -10.94 -4.91 24.21
N GLU A 173 -12.21 -4.78 24.57
CA GLU A 173 -13.30 -5.40 23.80
C GLU A 173 -13.38 -4.87 22.36
N GLN A 174 -13.02 -3.62 22.15
CA GLN A 174 -12.96 -3.03 20.81
C GLN A 174 -11.78 -3.56 20.01
N LEU A 175 -10.60 -3.68 20.62
CA LEU A 175 -9.42 -4.28 20.00
C LEU A 175 -9.67 -5.73 19.59
N GLU A 176 -10.28 -6.53 20.47
CA GLU A 176 -10.64 -7.93 20.16
C GLU A 176 -11.61 -8.01 18.96
N ARG A 177 -12.64 -7.15 18.92
CA ARG A 177 -13.58 -7.09 17.79
C ARG A 177 -12.90 -6.68 16.48
N LEU A 178 -12.03 -5.68 16.52
CA LEU A 178 -11.28 -5.25 15.34
C LEU A 178 -10.37 -6.37 14.86
N TYR A 179 -9.65 -7.02 15.77
CA TYR A 179 -8.77 -8.13 15.41
C TYR A 179 -9.56 -9.30 14.78
N GLU A 180 -10.71 -9.65 15.33
CA GLU A 180 -11.60 -10.66 14.76
C GLU A 180 -12.12 -10.24 13.39
N GLN A 181 -12.61 -9.01 13.25
CA GLN A 181 -13.16 -8.48 12.01
C GLN A 181 -12.12 -8.50 10.89
N PHE A 182 -10.92 -7.98 11.11
CA PHE A 182 -9.90 -7.86 10.08
C PHE A 182 -9.14 -9.16 9.77
N ASN A 183 -9.36 -10.21 10.56
CA ASN A 183 -8.81 -11.54 10.31
C ASN A 183 -9.84 -12.53 9.75
N LEU A 184 -11.11 -12.47 10.20
CA LEU A 184 -12.13 -13.47 9.84
C LEU A 184 -13.18 -12.92 8.88
N GLN A 185 -13.51 -11.64 8.95
CA GLN A 185 -14.63 -11.02 8.21
C GLN A 185 -14.19 -9.67 7.61
N LYS A 186 -13.09 -9.68 6.88
CA LYS A 186 -12.51 -8.45 6.33
C LYS A 186 -13.53 -7.58 5.62
N PRO A 187 -13.56 -6.27 5.89
CA PRO A 187 -14.32 -5.33 5.10
C PRO A 187 -13.95 -5.43 3.61
N VAL A 188 -14.93 -5.20 2.73
CA VAL A 188 -14.71 -5.31 1.27
C VAL A 188 -13.66 -4.32 0.77
N ASP A 189 -13.53 -3.20 1.44
CA ASP A 189 -12.58 -2.11 1.17
C ASP A 189 -11.23 -2.28 1.87
N PHE A 190 -11.01 -3.38 2.59
CA PHE A 190 -9.72 -3.68 3.21
C PHE A 190 -8.87 -4.57 2.30
N HIS A 191 -7.90 -3.98 1.62
CA HIS A 191 -7.05 -4.66 0.63
C HIS A 191 -5.69 -5.12 1.17
N SER A 192 -5.41 -4.82 2.42
CA SER A 192 -4.14 -5.18 3.08
C SER A 192 -4.14 -6.60 3.64
N PRO A 193 -2.98 -7.17 3.98
CA PRO A 193 -2.89 -8.44 4.70
C PRO A 193 -3.68 -8.44 6.00
N SER A 194 -4.07 -9.63 6.49
CA SER A 194 -4.69 -9.79 7.80
C SER A 194 -3.84 -9.18 8.89
N MET A 195 -4.47 -8.71 9.96
CA MET A 195 -3.77 -8.21 11.14
C MET A 195 -2.93 -9.32 11.78
N SER A 196 -1.73 -8.96 12.18
CA SER A 196 -0.76 -9.88 12.76
C SER A 196 0.09 -9.22 13.84
N VAL A 197 0.97 -9.99 14.45
CA VAL A 197 2.00 -9.48 15.35
C VAL A 197 2.80 -8.39 14.63
N SER A 198 3.16 -7.35 15.32
CA SER A 198 3.77 -6.09 14.89
C SER A 198 2.83 -5.02 14.37
N ASP A 199 1.58 -5.33 14.04
CA ASP A 199 0.62 -4.30 13.63
C ASP A 199 0.22 -3.41 14.81
N ILE A 200 -0.26 -2.21 14.50
CA ILE A 200 -0.72 -1.26 15.51
C ILE A 200 -2.15 -0.86 15.22
N VAL A 201 -3.00 -0.91 16.24
CA VAL A 201 -4.33 -0.31 16.22
C VAL A 201 -4.32 0.97 17.05
N ALA A 202 -4.57 2.10 16.42
CA ALA A 202 -4.82 3.35 17.11
C ALA A 202 -6.34 3.55 17.27
N ILE A 203 -6.77 3.75 18.50
CA ILE A 203 -8.17 4.02 18.83
C ILE A 203 -8.29 5.46 19.29
N LYS A 204 -9.19 6.21 18.68
CA LYS A 204 -9.58 7.54 19.13
C LYS A 204 -10.96 7.48 19.76
N GLN A 205 -11.04 7.76 21.07
CA GLN A 205 -12.28 7.83 21.82
C GLN A 205 -12.34 9.09 22.68
N ASN A 206 -13.46 9.79 22.62
CA ASN A 206 -13.67 11.03 23.39
C ASN A 206 -12.53 12.05 23.19
N GLY A 207 -11.99 12.11 21.99
CA GLY A 207 -10.89 13.02 21.64
C GLY A 207 -9.49 12.56 22.08
N GLN A 208 -9.36 11.40 22.73
CA GLN A 208 -8.08 10.83 23.13
C GLN A 208 -7.69 9.68 22.22
N VAL A 209 -6.42 9.63 21.81
CA VAL A 209 -5.85 8.57 20.99
C VAL A 209 -5.00 7.65 21.88
N SER A 210 -5.21 6.35 21.73
CA SER A 210 -4.36 5.31 22.32
C SER A 210 -3.90 4.36 21.20
N CYS A 211 -2.61 4.00 21.21
CA CYS A 211 -2.02 3.06 20.27
C CYS A 211 -1.75 1.73 20.95
N HIS A 212 -2.11 0.65 20.28
CA HIS A 212 -2.02 -0.72 20.80
C HIS A 212 -1.26 -1.59 19.81
N TYR A 213 -0.17 -2.14 20.26
CA TYR A 213 0.66 -3.07 19.48
C TYR A 213 0.04 -4.46 19.54
N CYS A 214 -0.04 -5.14 18.40
CA CYS A 214 -0.43 -6.54 18.31
C CYS A 214 0.77 -7.41 18.68
N ASP A 215 0.68 -8.09 19.83
CA ASP A 215 1.76 -8.87 20.40
C ASP A 215 1.35 -10.34 20.62
#